data_9fc56f7bdad35026a21d789811be3cc8
#
_entry.id   9fc56f7bdad35026a21d789811be3cc8
#
_cell.length_a   1.000
_cell.length_b   1.000
_cell.length_c   1.000
_cell.angle_alpha   90.00
_cell.angle_beta   90.00
_cell.angle_gamma   90.00
#
_symmetry.space_group_name_H-M   'P 1'
#
loop_
_entity.id
_entity.type
_entity.pdbx_description
1 polymer ?
#
loop_
_entity_poly.entity_id
_entity_poly.type
_entity_poly.pdbx_seq_one_letter_code
_entity_poly.pdbx_strand_id
1 'polypeptide(L)'
;MRYSRQVVFEKIGNDGQEKIRKAGITILGLGAIGSKSAELLTRAGIGSLTLIDRDVIEESNLQRQCLFAEHDINNPKALVAKDYLEKINSGTKIKAYFKDITHKNIDEYIKPGKPGLVLDCTDNMQTRFLLNEFCFKEKIPWIYTAIIESTGMLFSIIPEKTPCLLCIFKEINQPLDSCDVSGIINTIAPLASSLQTTEALKYITHKATTKDLLYFDVWKNKIEKIKVKKQPNCPTCNSNFSYITGEKMNDAIKLCGTDSYQISGPKLNLKEVAQKLEKIDKLTANDYCLLFRELTIFNDGRALIRASSAKKAKSLYTKYIGY
;
A
#
# COMPACT_ATOMS: atom_id res chain seq x y z
N MET A 1 13.58 -24.74 -17.67
CA MET A 1 12.62 -24.48 -16.55
C MET A 1 12.78 -23.04 -16.05
N ARG A 2 11.68 -22.29 -15.89
CA ARG A 2 11.69 -20.85 -15.51
C ARG A 2 12.42 -20.57 -14.19
N TYR A 3 12.26 -21.45 -13.19
CA TYR A 3 12.76 -21.25 -11.83
C TYR A 3 14.03 -22.03 -11.51
N SER A 4 14.73 -22.60 -12.52
CA SER A 4 15.90 -23.47 -12.29
C SER A 4 16.98 -22.82 -11.43
N ARG A 5 17.26 -21.51 -11.64
CA ARG A 5 18.26 -20.79 -10.84
C ARG A 5 17.81 -20.52 -9.41
N GLN A 6 16.51 -20.34 -9.20
CA GLN A 6 15.94 -20.15 -7.86
C GLN A 6 15.91 -21.46 -7.08
N VAL A 7 15.62 -22.58 -7.75
CA VAL A 7 15.61 -23.92 -7.15
C VAL A 7 17.00 -24.38 -6.72
N VAL A 8 18.06 -24.02 -7.46
CA VAL A 8 19.44 -24.35 -7.07
C VAL A 8 19.89 -23.60 -5.81
N PHE A 9 19.24 -22.50 -5.47
CA PHE A 9 19.51 -21.83 -4.20
C PHE A 9 18.97 -22.69 -3.05
N GLU A 10 19.89 -23.26 -2.26
CA GLU A 10 19.61 -24.28 -1.24
C GLU A 10 18.49 -23.91 -0.26
N LYS A 11 18.41 -22.63 0.14
CA LYS A 11 17.36 -22.14 1.05
C LYS A 11 15.97 -22.11 0.43
N ILE A 12 15.83 -22.24 -0.87
CA ILE A 12 14.54 -22.41 -1.56
C ILE A 12 14.35 -23.86 -1.95
N GLY A 13 15.24 -24.42 -2.77
CA GLY A 13 15.15 -25.78 -3.26
C GLY A 13 13.85 -26.05 -4.04
N ASN A 14 13.59 -27.31 -4.34
CA ASN A 14 12.34 -27.73 -4.98
C ASN A 14 11.12 -27.53 -4.05
N ASP A 15 11.25 -27.89 -2.79
CA ASP A 15 10.17 -27.79 -1.80
C ASP A 15 9.77 -26.34 -1.54
N GLY A 16 10.74 -25.44 -1.43
CA GLY A 16 10.48 -24.03 -1.29
C GLY A 16 9.79 -23.43 -2.52
N GLN A 17 10.22 -23.82 -3.72
CA GLN A 17 9.55 -23.38 -4.94
C GLN A 17 8.12 -23.87 -5.04
N GLU A 18 7.83 -25.09 -4.61
CA GLU A 18 6.47 -25.61 -4.57
C GLU A 18 5.60 -24.86 -3.54
N LYS A 19 6.16 -24.49 -2.37
CA LYS A 19 5.47 -23.63 -1.40
C LYS A 19 5.17 -22.25 -1.98
N ILE A 20 6.12 -21.63 -2.68
CA ILE A 20 5.93 -20.34 -3.36
C ILE A 20 4.80 -20.45 -4.39
N ARG A 21 4.79 -21.50 -5.20
CA ARG A 21 3.76 -21.75 -6.23
C ARG A 21 2.34 -21.94 -5.66
N LYS A 22 2.22 -22.40 -4.41
CA LYS A 22 0.94 -22.57 -3.71
C LYS A 22 0.52 -21.36 -2.87
N ALA A 23 1.43 -20.43 -2.61
CA ALA A 23 1.18 -19.30 -1.72
C ALA A 23 0.34 -18.21 -2.39
N GLY A 24 -0.44 -17.52 -1.54
CA GLY A 24 -1.17 -16.30 -1.90
C GLY A 24 -0.71 -15.13 -1.04
N ILE A 25 -0.48 -13.99 -1.67
CA ILE A 25 -0.11 -12.73 -1.01
C ILE A 25 -1.09 -11.63 -1.41
N THR A 26 -1.48 -10.81 -0.44
CA THR A 26 -2.15 -9.54 -0.69
C THR A 26 -1.14 -8.40 -0.59
N ILE A 27 -1.10 -7.53 -1.58
CA ILE A 27 -0.30 -6.30 -1.60
C ILE A 27 -1.25 -5.12 -1.49
N LEU A 28 -1.11 -4.35 -0.42
CA LEU A 28 -1.88 -3.13 -0.17
C LEU A 28 -1.00 -1.92 -0.49
N GLY A 29 -1.38 -1.17 -1.54
CA GLY A 29 -0.59 -0.10 -2.15
C GLY A 29 0.32 -0.61 -3.29
N LEU A 30 0.21 0.03 -4.47
CA LEU A 30 1.03 -0.26 -5.66
C LEU A 30 1.87 0.95 -6.09
N GLY A 31 2.28 1.73 -5.09
CA GLY A 31 3.24 2.81 -5.25
C GLY A 31 4.67 2.31 -5.52
N ALA A 32 5.65 3.05 -5.05
CA ALA A 32 7.08 2.78 -5.29
C ALA A 32 7.53 1.40 -4.79
N ILE A 33 7.09 0.99 -3.59
CA ILE A 33 7.43 -0.31 -3.01
C ILE A 33 6.58 -1.41 -3.64
N GLY A 34 5.24 -1.25 -3.65
CA GLY A 34 4.32 -2.32 -4.01
C GLY A 34 4.40 -2.76 -5.46
N SER A 35 4.63 -1.82 -6.40
CA SER A 35 4.82 -2.14 -7.81
C SER A 35 6.04 -3.08 -8.01
N LYS A 36 7.16 -2.78 -7.36
CA LYS A 36 8.37 -3.60 -7.45
C LYS A 36 8.25 -4.92 -6.68
N SER A 37 7.63 -4.92 -5.50
CA SER A 37 7.36 -6.15 -4.75
C SER A 37 6.46 -7.11 -5.53
N ALA A 38 5.41 -6.60 -6.18
CA ALA A 38 4.53 -7.39 -7.04
C ALA A 38 5.28 -8.02 -8.22
N GLU A 39 6.15 -7.25 -8.89
CA GLU A 39 6.99 -7.75 -9.96
C GLU A 39 7.92 -8.87 -9.49
N LEU A 40 8.65 -8.65 -8.39
CA LEU A 40 9.59 -9.64 -7.85
C LEU A 40 8.90 -10.95 -7.45
N LEU A 41 7.74 -10.87 -6.79
CA LEU A 41 6.95 -12.06 -6.43
C LEU A 41 6.42 -12.81 -7.65
N THR A 42 5.93 -12.08 -8.66
CA THR A 42 5.46 -12.66 -9.92
C THR A 42 6.59 -13.39 -10.63
N ARG A 43 7.79 -12.78 -10.70
CA ARG A 43 9.00 -13.42 -11.27
C ARG A 43 9.47 -14.61 -10.45
N ALA A 44 9.31 -14.59 -9.12
CA ALA A 44 9.62 -15.71 -8.24
C ALA A 44 8.62 -16.89 -8.38
N GLY A 45 7.50 -16.69 -9.06
CA GLY A 45 6.50 -17.73 -9.31
C GLY A 45 5.51 -17.92 -8.18
N ILE A 46 5.12 -16.82 -7.51
CA ILE A 46 4.05 -16.86 -6.53
C ILE A 46 2.74 -17.38 -7.14
N GLY A 47 1.99 -18.20 -6.41
CA GLY A 47 0.77 -18.81 -6.92
C GLY A 47 -0.36 -17.81 -7.18
N SER A 48 -0.56 -16.87 -6.27
CA SER A 48 -1.57 -15.82 -6.43
C SER A 48 -1.20 -14.51 -5.76
N LEU A 49 -1.63 -13.42 -6.40
CA LEU A 49 -1.55 -12.06 -5.86
C LEU A 49 -2.94 -11.43 -5.81
N THR A 50 -3.24 -10.77 -4.71
CA THR A 50 -4.34 -9.80 -4.62
C THR A 50 -3.73 -8.42 -4.54
N LEU A 51 -3.99 -7.59 -5.53
CA LEU A 51 -3.46 -6.24 -5.64
C LEU A 51 -4.55 -5.23 -5.30
N ILE A 52 -4.29 -4.35 -4.34
CA ILE A 52 -5.26 -3.35 -3.91
C ILE A 52 -4.58 -1.99 -3.92
N ASP A 53 -5.11 -1.07 -4.71
CA ASP A 53 -4.64 0.31 -4.74
C ASP A 53 -5.80 1.25 -5.06
N ARG A 54 -5.77 2.43 -4.47
CA ARG A 54 -6.81 3.44 -4.58
C ARG A 54 -6.55 4.53 -5.62
N ASP A 55 -5.31 4.61 -6.14
CA ASP A 55 -4.85 5.71 -6.93
C ASP A 55 -4.81 5.40 -8.43
N VAL A 56 -4.83 6.47 -9.21
CA VAL A 56 -4.43 6.46 -10.62
C VAL A 56 -2.95 6.79 -10.76
N ILE A 57 -2.39 6.48 -11.92
CA ILE A 57 -1.00 6.75 -12.25
C ILE A 57 -0.86 8.24 -12.61
N GLU A 58 0.12 8.90 -12.01
CA GLU A 58 0.49 10.29 -12.29
C GLU A 58 1.90 10.34 -12.87
N GLU A 59 2.20 11.36 -13.68
CA GLU A 59 3.53 11.57 -14.25
C GLU A 59 4.62 11.62 -13.16
N SER A 60 4.34 12.26 -12.03
CA SER A 60 5.22 12.34 -10.86
C SER A 60 5.56 10.99 -10.23
N ASN A 61 4.82 9.93 -10.56
CA ASN A 61 5.05 8.57 -10.07
C ASN A 61 6.10 7.81 -10.88
N LEU A 62 6.24 8.12 -12.17
CA LEU A 62 7.02 7.32 -13.12
C LEU A 62 8.50 7.22 -12.77
N GLN A 63 9.03 8.22 -12.07
CA GLN A 63 10.45 8.22 -11.66
C GLN A 63 10.80 7.09 -10.66
N ARG A 64 9.80 6.46 -9.97
CA ARG A 64 10.05 5.43 -8.94
C ARG A 64 9.08 4.24 -8.94
N GLN A 65 7.99 4.28 -9.69
CA GLN A 65 6.99 3.20 -9.76
C GLN A 65 7.18 2.37 -11.04
N CYS A 66 7.98 1.33 -10.94
CA CYS A 66 8.60 0.62 -12.07
C CYS A 66 7.66 -0.18 -12.99
N LEU A 67 6.40 -0.39 -12.61
CA LEU A 67 5.42 -1.09 -13.46
C LEU A 67 4.68 -0.18 -14.43
N PHE A 68 4.87 1.14 -14.32
CA PHE A 68 4.08 2.12 -15.06
C PHE A 68 4.93 2.91 -16.04
N ALA A 69 4.32 3.29 -17.16
CA ALA A 69 4.91 4.09 -18.22
C ALA A 69 4.01 5.30 -18.56
N GLU A 70 4.48 6.21 -19.41
CA GLU A 70 3.77 7.45 -19.75
C GLU A 70 2.36 7.20 -20.31
N HIS A 71 2.18 6.13 -21.12
CA HIS A 71 0.88 5.79 -21.70
C HIS A 71 -0.13 5.25 -20.67
N ASP A 72 0.31 4.96 -19.45
CA ASP A 72 -0.55 4.48 -18.36
C ASP A 72 -1.12 5.63 -17.51
N ILE A 73 -0.69 6.86 -17.71
CA ILE A 73 -1.12 8.03 -16.93
C ILE A 73 -2.65 8.11 -16.90
N ASN A 74 -3.20 8.42 -15.73
CA ASN A 74 -4.63 8.50 -15.41
C ASN A 74 -5.37 7.13 -15.35
N ASN A 75 -4.70 6.01 -15.59
CA ASN A 75 -5.29 4.69 -15.39
C ASN A 75 -5.07 4.18 -13.95
N PRO A 76 -5.98 3.33 -13.41
CA PRO A 76 -5.86 2.76 -12.07
C PRO A 76 -4.62 1.89 -11.91
N LYS A 77 -3.78 2.19 -10.91
CA LYS A 77 -2.53 1.45 -10.64
C LYS A 77 -2.74 -0.05 -10.52
N ALA A 78 -3.78 -0.49 -9.80
CA ALA A 78 -4.04 -1.90 -9.57
C ALA A 78 -4.36 -2.66 -10.87
N LEU A 79 -5.14 -2.07 -11.77
CA LEU A 79 -5.54 -2.69 -13.02
C LEU A 79 -4.38 -2.76 -14.00
N VAL A 80 -3.65 -1.68 -14.17
CA VAL A 80 -2.46 -1.62 -15.03
C VAL A 80 -1.39 -2.61 -14.53
N ALA A 81 -1.12 -2.62 -13.22
CA ALA A 81 -0.18 -3.57 -12.63
C ALA A 81 -0.56 -5.03 -12.92
N LYS A 82 -1.84 -5.39 -12.81
CA LYS A 82 -2.31 -6.74 -13.16
C LYS A 82 -1.95 -7.08 -14.59
N ASP A 83 -2.28 -6.22 -15.55
CA ASP A 83 -2.06 -6.48 -16.98
C ASP A 83 -0.56 -6.67 -17.32
N TYR A 84 0.32 -5.89 -16.69
CA TYR A 84 1.78 -6.06 -16.83
C TYR A 84 2.28 -7.35 -16.19
N LEU A 85 1.84 -7.67 -15.01
CA LEU A 85 2.30 -8.84 -14.27
C LEU A 85 1.83 -10.16 -14.91
N GLU A 86 0.63 -10.20 -15.49
CA GLU A 86 0.14 -11.35 -16.25
C GLU A 86 1.00 -11.64 -17.51
N LYS A 87 1.52 -10.59 -18.16
CA LYS A 87 2.50 -10.72 -19.26
C LYS A 87 3.86 -11.22 -18.77
N ILE A 88 4.28 -10.89 -17.54
CA ILE A 88 5.53 -11.38 -16.93
C ILE A 88 5.42 -12.87 -16.63
N ASN A 89 4.31 -13.30 -16.02
CA ASN A 89 4.12 -14.70 -15.63
C ASN A 89 2.64 -15.11 -15.60
N SER A 90 2.19 -15.72 -16.69
CA SER A 90 0.82 -16.22 -16.83
C SER A 90 0.44 -17.32 -15.83
N GLY A 91 1.40 -17.92 -15.13
CA GLY A 91 1.16 -18.93 -14.09
C GLY A 91 0.74 -18.35 -12.74
N THR A 92 0.88 -17.03 -12.52
CA THR A 92 0.43 -16.35 -11.31
C THR A 92 -1.01 -15.88 -11.45
N LYS A 93 -1.89 -16.28 -10.54
CA LYS A 93 -3.29 -15.83 -10.53
C LYS A 93 -3.38 -14.45 -9.90
N ILE A 94 -3.84 -13.43 -10.65
CA ILE A 94 -3.86 -12.05 -10.16
C ILE A 94 -5.30 -11.53 -10.07
N LYS A 95 -5.67 -11.05 -8.88
CA LYS A 95 -6.87 -10.24 -8.65
C LYS A 95 -6.45 -8.80 -8.38
N ALA A 96 -7.12 -7.84 -8.98
CA ALA A 96 -6.80 -6.43 -8.82
C ALA A 96 -8.07 -5.65 -8.43
N TYR A 97 -7.93 -4.77 -7.45
CA TYR A 97 -9.00 -3.94 -6.94
C TYR A 97 -8.56 -2.47 -6.91
N PHE A 98 -9.24 -1.65 -7.71
CA PHE A 98 -9.14 -0.20 -7.64
C PHE A 98 -10.03 0.29 -6.49
N LYS A 99 -9.49 0.27 -5.27
CA LYS A 99 -10.26 0.53 -4.03
C LYS A 99 -9.40 1.16 -2.94
N ASP A 100 -10.02 2.08 -2.21
CA ASP A 100 -9.51 2.56 -0.93
C ASP A 100 -9.95 1.60 0.18
N ILE A 101 -8.98 1.19 1.01
CA ILE A 101 -9.25 0.29 2.14
C ILE A 101 -9.53 1.12 3.39
N THR A 102 -10.70 0.88 3.94
CA THR A 102 -11.22 1.52 5.14
C THR A 102 -11.70 0.47 6.16
N HIS A 103 -12.03 0.91 7.37
CA HIS A 103 -12.63 0.03 8.39
C HIS A 103 -13.95 -0.63 7.94
N LYS A 104 -14.65 -0.03 6.96
CA LYS A 104 -15.94 -0.53 6.46
C LYS A 104 -15.81 -1.66 5.45
N ASN A 105 -14.65 -1.81 4.79
CA ASN A 105 -14.50 -2.73 3.67
C ASN A 105 -13.26 -3.63 3.72
N ILE A 106 -12.36 -3.47 4.70
CA ILE A 106 -11.13 -4.25 4.78
C ILE A 106 -11.38 -5.77 4.80
N ASP A 107 -12.46 -6.21 5.44
CA ASP A 107 -12.89 -7.61 5.46
C ASP A 107 -13.23 -8.12 4.05
N GLU A 108 -13.91 -7.32 3.25
CA GLU A 108 -14.38 -7.68 1.90
C GLU A 108 -13.21 -7.93 0.94
N TYR A 109 -12.14 -7.13 1.04
CA TYR A 109 -11.05 -7.18 0.07
C TYR A 109 -9.86 -8.02 0.49
N ILE A 110 -9.60 -8.17 1.79
CA ILE A 110 -8.45 -8.96 2.27
C ILE A 110 -8.84 -10.41 2.56
N LYS A 111 -9.93 -10.68 3.30
CA LYS A 111 -10.34 -12.04 3.68
C LYS A 111 -10.59 -13.00 2.51
N PRO A 112 -11.29 -12.62 1.43
CA PRO A 112 -11.62 -13.57 0.34
C PRO A 112 -10.40 -14.15 -0.36
N GLY A 113 -9.29 -13.43 -0.36
CA GLY A 113 -8.01 -13.91 -0.89
C GLY A 113 -7.35 -14.98 -0.01
N LYS A 114 -7.82 -15.17 1.23
CA LYS A 114 -7.17 -16.00 2.25
C LYS A 114 -5.64 -15.86 2.20
N PRO A 115 -5.12 -14.62 2.32
CA PRO A 115 -3.69 -14.42 2.13
C PRO A 115 -2.92 -15.15 3.22
N GLY A 116 -1.89 -15.88 2.80
CA GLY A 116 -0.91 -16.41 3.75
C GLY A 116 -0.03 -15.32 4.34
N LEU A 117 -0.03 -14.14 3.72
CA LEU A 117 0.78 -12.98 4.07
C LEU A 117 0.20 -11.71 3.42
N VAL A 118 0.27 -10.58 4.12
CA VAL A 118 -0.03 -9.26 3.55
C VAL A 118 1.25 -8.43 3.50
N LEU A 119 1.49 -7.72 2.39
CA LEU A 119 2.53 -6.72 2.27
C LEU A 119 1.90 -5.33 2.37
N ASP A 120 2.35 -4.56 3.35
CA ASP A 120 2.03 -3.15 3.47
C ASP A 120 3.00 -2.33 2.61
N CYS A 121 2.45 -1.68 1.61
CA CYS A 121 3.15 -0.75 0.73
C CYS A 121 2.41 0.59 0.68
N THR A 122 1.60 0.88 1.71
CA THR A 122 0.82 2.11 1.81
C THR A 122 1.68 3.29 2.24
N ASP A 123 1.16 4.48 2.05
CA ASP A 123 1.84 5.74 2.31
C ASP A 123 1.26 6.53 3.49
N ASN A 124 0.28 5.98 4.22
CA ASN A 124 -0.34 6.68 5.34
C ASN A 124 -0.48 5.83 6.60
N MET A 125 -0.30 6.45 7.75
CA MET A 125 -0.30 5.77 9.05
C MET A 125 -1.67 5.25 9.46
N GLN A 126 -2.75 5.91 9.05
CA GLN A 126 -4.11 5.50 9.40
C GLN A 126 -4.44 4.12 8.81
N THR A 127 -4.14 3.91 7.52
CA THR A 127 -4.30 2.60 6.86
C THR A 127 -3.37 1.55 7.47
N ARG A 128 -2.14 1.93 7.85
CA ARG A 128 -1.19 1.02 8.52
C ARG A 128 -1.68 0.55 9.88
N PHE A 129 -2.25 1.44 10.70
CA PHE A 129 -2.83 1.06 11.99
C PHE A 129 -4.10 0.23 11.82
N LEU A 130 -4.94 0.55 10.84
CA LEU A 130 -6.08 -0.28 10.48
C LEU A 130 -5.65 -1.70 10.08
N LEU A 131 -4.64 -1.81 9.21
CA LEU A 131 -4.08 -3.09 8.78
C LEU A 131 -3.46 -3.86 9.96
N ASN A 132 -2.77 -3.16 10.86
CA ASN A 132 -2.17 -3.75 12.05
C ASN A 132 -3.23 -4.41 12.96
N GLU A 133 -4.33 -3.71 13.24
CA GLU A 133 -5.42 -4.26 14.06
C GLU A 133 -6.14 -5.41 13.33
N PHE A 134 -6.42 -5.21 12.04
CA PHE A 134 -7.07 -6.23 11.22
C PHE A 134 -6.25 -7.52 11.14
N CYS A 135 -4.98 -7.42 10.80
CA CYS A 135 -4.09 -8.58 10.70
C CYS A 135 -3.88 -9.25 12.06
N PHE A 136 -3.85 -8.49 13.16
CA PHE A 136 -3.77 -9.05 14.50
C PHE A 136 -5.03 -9.84 14.85
N LYS A 137 -6.22 -9.27 14.62
CA LYS A 137 -7.52 -9.91 14.86
C LYS A 137 -7.70 -11.18 14.05
N GLU A 138 -7.37 -11.13 12.76
CA GLU A 138 -7.54 -12.26 11.83
C GLU A 138 -6.34 -13.24 11.85
N LYS A 139 -5.33 -12.99 12.69
CA LYS A 139 -4.10 -13.77 12.81
C LYS A 139 -3.34 -13.92 11.49
N ILE A 140 -3.38 -12.88 10.64
CA ILE A 140 -2.71 -12.85 9.35
C ILE A 140 -1.33 -12.20 9.53
N PRO A 141 -0.23 -12.90 9.19
CA PRO A 141 1.10 -12.29 9.14
C PRO A 141 1.17 -11.18 8.09
N TRP A 142 1.95 -10.15 8.39
CA TRP A 142 2.15 -9.07 7.43
C TRP A 142 3.53 -8.42 7.57
N ILE A 143 3.98 -7.76 6.51
CA ILE A 143 5.28 -7.09 6.48
C ILE A 143 5.05 -5.60 6.29
N TYR A 144 5.38 -4.83 7.32
CA TYR A 144 5.44 -3.39 7.29
C TYR A 144 6.68 -2.94 6.52
N THR A 145 6.51 -1.99 5.58
CA THR A 145 7.64 -1.36 4.88
C THR A 145 7.31 0.10 4.58
N ALA A 146 8.22 0.99 4.94
CA ALA A 146 8.10 2.42 4.67
C ALA A 146 9.42 2.99 4.19
N ILE A 147 9.36 3.99 3.32
CA ILE A 147 10.53 4.72 2.81
C ILE A 147 10.25 6.22 2.83
N ILE A 148 11.29 7.00 3.11
CA ILE A 148 11.31 8.45 3.05
C ILE A 148 12.71 8.92 2.70
N GLU A 149 12.86 9.90 1.80
CA GLU A 149 14.16 10.41 1.34
C GLU A 149 15.06 9.28 0.80
N SER A 150 16.17 8.99 1.49
CA SER A 150 17.10 7.89 1.22
C SER A 150 16.96 6.73 2.21
N THR A 151 16.03 6.82 3.17
CA THR A 151 15.91 5.87 4.28
C THR A 151 14.68 5.00 4.18
N GLY A 152 14.71 3.85 4.82
CA GLY A 152 13.56 2.98 4.93
C GLY A 152 13.57 2.10 6.17
N MET A 153 12.42 1.57 6.48
CA MET A 153 12.20 0.62 7.57
C MET A 153 11.39 -0.57 7.08
N LEU A 154 11.71 -1.74 7.62
CA LEU A 154 10.99 -2.97 7.36
C LEU A 154 10.85 -3.78 8.65
N PHE A 155 9.65 -4.29 8.90
CA PHE A 155 9.42 -5.20 10.02
C PHE A 155 8.38 -6.26 9.69
N SER A 156 8.71 -7.51 10.00
CA SER A 156 7.80 -8.65 9.84
C SER A 156 6.95 -8.83 11.09
N ILE A 157 5.64 -8.62 10.97
CA ILE A 157 4.69 -8.70 12.08
C ILE A 157 3.94 -10.03 11.97
N ILE A 158 4.21 -10.91 12.93
CA ILE A 158 3.51 -12.19 13.10
C ILE A 158 2.64 -12.05 14.34
N PRO A 159 1.30 -12.00 14.18
CA PRO A 159 0.39 -11.82 15.31
C PRO A 159 0.71 -12.79 16.46
N GLU A 160 0.61 -12.29 17.69
CA GLU A 160 0.93 -12.98 18.95
C GLU A 160 2.42 -13.31 19.15
N LYS A 161 3.24 -13.45 18.09
CA LYS A 161 4.66 -13.86 18.17
C LYS A 161 5.63 -12.67 18.20
N THR A 162 5.39 -11.64 17.41
CA THR A 162 6.26 -10.45 17.36
C THR A 162 5.57 -9.23 17.98
N PRO A 163 6.29 -8.14 18.25
CA PRO A 163 5.67 -6.83 18.45
C PRO A 163 4.75 -6.47 17.28
N CYS A 164 3.67 -5.77 17.52
CA CYS A 164 2.83 -5.19 16.49
C CYS A 164 3.31 -3.78 16.11
N LEU A 165 2.70 -3.16 15.10
CA LEU A 165 3.11 -1.82 14.66
C LEU A 165 3.00 -0.76 15.75
N LEU A 166 1.94 -0.79 16.58
CA LEU A 166 1.79 0.12 17.71
C LEU A 166 2.84 -0.06 18.81
N CYS A 167 3.44 -1.25 18.93
CA CYS A 167 4.56 -1.45 19.85
C CYS A 167 5.82 -0.71 19.38
N ILE A 168 5.98 -0.53 18.08
CA ILE A 168 7.14 0.14 17.46
C ILE A 168 6.95 1.65 17.48
N PHE A 169 5.78 2.10 17.05
CA PHE A 169 5.46 3.51 16.92
C PHE A 169 4.48 3.90 18.01
N LYS A 170 4.83 4.92 18.78
CA LYS A 170 3.85 5.58 19.66
C LYS A 170 2.73 6.13 18.81
N GLU A 171 1.51 6.03 19.29
CA GLU A 171 0.35 6.61 18.63
C GLU A 171 0.60 8.10 18.41
N ILE A 172 0.63 8.52 17.15
CA ILE A 172 0.92 9.89 16.79
C ILE A 172 -0.40 10.67 16.93
N ASN A 173 -0.55 11.40 18.06
CA ASN A 173 -1.69 12.26 18.30
C ASN A 173 -1.60 13.63 17.59
N GLN A 174 -0.56 13.85 16.77
CA GLN A 174 -0.41 15.07 15.98
C GLN A 174 -0.45 14.72 14.49
N PRO A 175 -0.98 15.61 13.63
CA PRO A 175 -0.84 15.45 12.19
C PRO A 175 0.65 15.32 11.88
N LEU A 176 1.01 14.35 11.06
CA LEU A 176 2.39 14.15 10.58
C LEU A 176 2.73 15.27 9.58
N ASP A 177 2.86 16.49 10.07
CA ASP A 177 3.25 17.64 9.25
C ASP A 177 4.71 17.56 8.74
N SER A 178 5.47 16.59 9.22
CA SER A 178 6.90 16.45 8.92
C SER A 178 7.24 15.61 7.68
N CYS A 179 6.29 14.85 7.11
CA CYS A 179 6.53 14.06 5.89
C CYS A 179 6.33 14.85 4.60
N ASP A 180 5.82 16.06 4.65
CA ASP A 180 5.29 16.77 3.50
C ASP A 180 6.30 17.51 2.64
N VAL A 181 7.54 17.62 3.07
CA VAL A 181 8.60 18.39 2.38
C VAL A 181 9.75 17.49 1.90
N SER A 182 9.76 16.23 2.33
CA SER A 182 10.89 15.34 2.04
C SER A 182 10.70 14.66 0.68
N GLY A 183 11.60 14.92 -0.25
CA GLY A 183 11.70 14.20 -1.50
C GLY A 183 12.01 12.71 -1.28
N ILE A 184 12.12 11.95 -2.36
CA ILE A 184 12.52 10.54 -2.32
C ILE A 184 13.43 10.22 -3.49
N ILE A 185 14.56 9.60 -3.20
CA ILE A 185 15.44 9.05 -4.24
C ILE A 185 14.84 7.73 -4.77
N ASN A 186 14.84 7.55 -6.07
CA ASN A 186 14.20 6.38 -6.70
C ASN A 186 14.85 5.04 -6.31
N THR A 187 16.13 5.02 -6.00
CA THR A 187 16.89 3.80 -5.67
C THR A 187 16.51 3.16 -4.33
N ILE A 188 15.86 3.91 -3.41
CA ILE A 188 15.41 3.35 -2.12
C ILE A 188 14.26 2.36 -2.30
N ALA A 189 13.37 2.60 -3.27
CA ALA A 189 12.20 1.76 -3.48
C ALA A 189 12.56 0.32 -3.93
N PRO A 190 13.45 0.09 -4.92
CA PRO A 190 13.92 -1.25 -5.25
C PRO A 190 14.61 -1.98 -4.09
N LEU A 191 15.40 -1.28 -3.28
CA LEU A 191 16.03 -1.89 -2.10
C LEU A 191 14.98 -2.33 -1.08
N ALA A 192 14.04 -1.46 -0.73
CA ALA A 192 12.95 -1.75 0.20
C ALA A 192 12.13 -2.95 -0.29
N SER A 193 11.75 -2.96 -1.57
CA SER A 193 10.99 -4.04 -2.19
C SER A 193 11.75 -5.36 -2.22
N SER A 194 13.05 -5.33 -2.48
CA SER A 194 13.91 -6.53 -2.45
C SER A 194 13.98 -7.13 -1.05
N LEU A 195 14.15 -6.29 -0.02
CA LEU A 195 14.14 -6.73 1.37
C LEU A 195 12.75 -7.28 1.76
N GLN A 196 11.67 -6.58 1.44
CA GLN A 196 10.31 -7.00 1.71
C GLN A 196 9.97 -8.34 1.05
N THR A 197 10.29 -8.48 -0.22
CA THR A 197 10.05 -9.72 -0.98
C THR A 197 10.89 -10.86 -0.42
N THR A 198 12.14 -10.61 -0.01
CA THR A 198 13.00 -11.62 0.61
C THR A 198 12.38 -12.13 1.92
N GLU A 199 11.89 -11.24 2.79
CA GLU A 199 11.21 -11.65 4.02
C GLU A 199 9.92 -12.42 3.73
N ALA A 200 9.16 -12.03 2.68
CA ALA A 200 7.99 -12.77 2.24
C ALA A 200 8.34 -14.19 1.78
N LEU A 201 9.38 -14.36 0.96
CA LEU A 201 9.85 -15.67 0.50
C LEU A 201 10.34 -16.53 1.68
N LYS A 202 11.10 -15.97 2.62
CA LYS A 202 11.52 -16.65 3.86
C LYS A 202 10.33 -17.13 4.67
N TYR A 203 9.32 -16.28 4.83
CA TYR A 203 8.10 -16.65 5.55
C TYR A 203 7.35 -17.79 4.86
N ILE A 204 7.19 -17.71 3.53
CA ILE A 204 6.50 -18.74 2.75
C ILE A 204 7.22 -20.09 2.84
N THR A 205 8.54 -20.09 2.68
CA THR A 205 9.33 -21.32 2.59
C THR A 205 9.58 -21.96 3.95
N HIS A 206 9.87 -21.17 4.97
CA HIS A 206 10.35 -21.63 6.28
C HIS A 206 9.51 -21.17 7.47
N LYS A 207 8.45 -20.36 7.26
CA LYS A 207 7.70 -19.70 8.35
C LYS A 207 8.60 -18.88 9.29
N ALA A 208 9.71 -18.38 8.79
CA ALA A 208 10.71 -17.62 9.51
C ALA A 208 10.89 -16.24 8.89
N THR A 209 11.15 -15.24 9.70
CA THR A 209 11.44 -13.86 9.28
C THR A 209 12.52 -13.26 10.17
N THR A 210 13.07 -12.14 9.77
CA THR A 210 13.90 -11.34 10.64
C THR A 210 13.05 -10.80 11.81
N LYS A 211 13.53 -10.98 13.05
CA LYS A 211 12.82 -10.60 14.28
C LYS A 211 13.06 -9.14 14.68
N ASP A 212 14.04 -8.50 14.07
CA ASP A 212 14.42 -7.12 14.33
C ASP A 212 13.80 -6.18 13.29
N LEU A 213 13.56 -4.93 13.67
CA LEU A 213 13.25 -3.86 12.74
C LEU A 213 14.51 -3.58 11.91
N LEU A 214 14.42 -3.71 10.60
CA LEU A 214 15.47 -3.29 9.68
C LEU A 214 15.31 -1.80 9.40
N TYR A 215 16.36 -1.03 9.67
CA TYR A 215 16.54 0.34 9.19
C TYR A 215 17.61 0.34 8.11
N PHE A 216 17.41 1.03 7.02
CA PHE A 216 18.38 1.12 5.93
C PHE A 216 18.40 2.53 5.33
N ASP A 217 19.60 2.96 4.90
CA ASP A 217 19.84 4.24 4.25
C ASP A 217 20.71 4.00 3.02
N VAL A 218 20.14 4.20 1.82
CA VAL A 218 20.87 3.93 0.56
C VAL A 218 21.95 4.97 0.29
N TRP A 219 21.76 6.20 0.76
CA TRP A 219 22.74 7.26 0.56
C TRP A 219 24.02 7.02 1.38
N LYS A 220 23.85 6.48 2.57
CA LYS A 220 24.95 6.14 3.49
C LYS A 220 25.43 4.70 3.37
N ASN A 221 24.84 3.88 2.48
CA ASN A 221 25.11 2.44 2.36
C ASN A 221 25.01 1.69 3.70
N LYS A 222 23.98 2.01 4.50
CA LYS A 222 23.84 1.51 5.86
C LYS A 222 22.60 0.61 5.99
N ILE A 223 22.78 -0.53 6.67
CA ILE A 223 21.67 -1.40 7.09
C ILE A 223 21.88 -1.77 8.54
N GLU A 224 20.90 -1.48 9.39
CA GLU A 224 20.92 -1.74 10.82
C GLU A 224 19.74 -2.60 11.25
N LYS A 225 19.97 -3.41 12.29
CA LYS A 225 18.94 -4.20 12.96
C LYS A 225 18.67 -3.59 14.33
N ILE A 226 17.43 -3.18 14.54
CA ILE A 226 16.99 -2.56 15.79
C ILE A 226 16.09 -3.54 16.51
N LYS A 227 16.48 -3.93 17.72
CA LYS A 227 15.64 -4.81 18.57
C LYS A 227 14.42 -4.07 19.05
N VAL A 228 13.25 -4.64 18.79
CA VAL A 228 11.96 -4.11 19.25
C VAL A 228 11.31 -5.07 20.21
N LYS A 229 10.58 -4.54 21.23
CA LYS A 229 9.92 -5.34 22.27
C LYS A 229 8.42 -5.06 22.25
N LYS A 230 7.64 -6.09 22.61
CA LYS A 230 6.22 -5.90 22.88
C LYS A 230 6.03 -4.91 24.05
N GLN A 231 5.10 -4.00 23.88
CA GLN A 231 4.70 -3.08 24.95
C GLN A 231 3.60 -3.73 25.78
N PRO A 232 3.74 -3.85 27.13
CA PRO A 232 2.75 -4.49 27.96
C PRO A 232 1.33 -3.91 27.82
N ASN A 233 1.23 -2.59 27.69
CA ASN A 233 -0.03 -1.87 27.57
C ASN A 233 -0.38 -1.51 26.11
N CYS A 234 0.10 -2.25 25.12
CA CYS A 234 -0.23 -2.02 23.73
C CYS A 234 -1.70 -2.37 23.46
N PRO A 235 -2.55 -1.43 22.99
CA PRO A 235 -3.96 -1.71 22.74
C PRO A 235 -4.17 -2.88 21.79
N THR A 236 -3.54 -2.87 20.62
CA THR A 236 -3.69 -3.94 19.62
C THR A 236 -3.27 -5.30 20.18
N CYS A 237 -2.13 -5.39 20.90
CA CYS A 237 -1.67 -6.65 21.47
C CYS A 237 -2.60 -7.18 22.57
N ASN A 238 -3.39 -6.32 23.21
CA ASN A 238 -4.40 -6.65 24.19
C ASN A 238 -5.82 -6.71 23.60
N SER A 239 -5.93 -6.82 22.27
CA SER A 239 -7.20 -6.95 21.53
C SER A 239 -8.18 -5.78 21.72
N ASN A 240 -7.65 -4.60 22.02
CA ASN A 240 -8.42 -3.35 22.03
C ASN A 240 -8.21 -2.64 20.68
N PHE A 241 -9.24 -2.61 19.85
CA PHE A 241 -9.20 -2.17 18.46
C PHE A 241 -10.02 -0.89 18.27
N SER A 242 -9.38 0.19 17.86
CA SER A 242 -10.00 1.51 17.65
C SER A 242 -10.01 1.94 16.16
N TYR A 243 -9.11 1.39 15.35
CA TYR A 243 -9.10 1.65 13.90
C TYR A 243 -10.12 0.78 13.16
N ILE A 244 -10.28 -0.50 13.52
CA ILE A 244 -11.30 -1.38 12.93
C ILE A 244 -12.71 -0.89 13.28
N THR A 245 -12.93 -0.38 14.49
CA THR A 245 -14.24 0.17 14.91
C THR A 245 -14.57 1.50 14.26
N GLY A 246 -13.57 2.15 13.67
CA GLY A 246 -13.73 3.46 13.04
C GLY A 246 -13.55 4.64 13.99
N GLU A 247 -13.38 4.41 15.31
CA GLU A 247 -13.24 5.47 16.31
C GLU A 247 -12.08 6.43 16.04
N LYS A 248 -10.96 5.90 15.51
CA LYS A 248 -9.74 6.65 15.17
C LYS A 248 -9.57 6.91 13.68
N MET A 249 -10.63 6.76 12.89
CA MET A 249 -10.59 7.03 11.45
C MET A 249 -11.03 8.48 11.18
N ASN A 250 -10.23 9.19 10.39
CA ASN A 250 -10.51 10.56 9.96
C ASN A 250 -11.09 10.57 8.54
N ASP A 251 -12.09 11.43 8.29
CA ASP A 251 -12.69 11.61 6.95
C ASP A 251 -11.80 12.39 5.98
N ALA A 252 -10.82 13.13 6.51
CA ALA A 252 -9.84 13.87 5.72
C ALA A 252 -8.45 13.32 6.03
N ILE A 253 -7.85 12.66 5.06
CA ILE A 253 -6.52 12.05 5.17
C ILE A 253 -5.54 12.91 4.39
N LYS A 254 -4.49 13.42 5.05
CA LYS A 254 -3.37 14.05 4.36
C LYS A 254 -2.52 12.97 3.68
N LEU A 255 -2.20 13.16 2.43
CA LEU A 255 -1.38 12.21 1.67
C LEU A 255 0.11 12.56 1.83
N CYS A 256 0.92 11.58 2.19
CA CYS A 256 2.36 11.79 2.35
C CYS A 256 3.03 12.18 1.02
N GLY A 257 3.94 13.16 1.08
CA GLY A 257 4.73 13.61 -0.07
C GLY A 257 3.97 14.46 -1.09
N THR A 258 2.76 14.90 -0.78
CA THR A 258 1.98 15.83 -1.61
C THR A 258 1.20 16.82 -0.74
N ASP A 259 0.95 18.04 -1.26
CA ASP A 259 0.03 19.00 -0.63
C ASP A 259 -1.44 18.60 -0.92
N SER A 260 -1.75 17.32 -0.81
CA SER A 260 -3.06 16.80 -1.17
C SER A 260 -3.75 16.15 0.02
N TYR A 261 -5.06 16.31 0.07
CA TYR A 261 -5.95 15.68 1.03
C TYR A 261 -6.93 14.76 0.32
N GLN A 262 -7.11 13.57 0.84
CA GLN A 262 -8.24 12.74 0.44
C GLN A 262 -9.44 13.11 1.29
N ILE A 263 -10.54 13.44 0.62
CA ILE A 263 -11.87 13.60 1.23
C ILE A 263 -12.75 12.48 0.73
N SER A 264 -13.50 11.85 1.64
CA SER A 264 -14.46 10.80 1.32
C SER A 264 -15.89 11.32 1.43
N GLY A 265 -16.74 10.96 0.48
CA GLY A 265 -18.15 11.28 0.44
C GLY A 265 -18.99 10.11 -0.07
N PRO A 266 -20.29 10.32 -0.33
CA PRO A 266 -21.15 9.31 -0.90
C PRO A 266 -20.75 8.97 -2.35
N LYS A 267 -21.13 7.76 -2.79
CA LYS A 267 -20.88 7.32 -4.17
C LYS A 267 -21.45 8.33 -5.19
N LEU A 268 -20.68 8.63 -6.22
CA LEU A 268 -21.00 9.63 -7.23
C LEU A 268 -21.34 9.01 -8.59
N ASN A 269 -22.22 9.69 -9.33
CA ASN A 269 -22.35 9.49 -10.75
C ASN A 269 -21.39 10.44 -11.47
N LEU A 270 -20.26 9.94 -11.95
CA LEU A 270 -19.23 10.78 -12.59
C LEU A 270 -19.78 11.53 -13.81
N LYS A 271 -20.73 10.99 -14.55
CA LYS A 271 -21.33 11.68 -15.72
C LYS A 271 -22.08 12.94 -15.31
N GLU A 272 -22.87 12.86 -14.23
CA GLU A 272 -23.61 14.03 -13.72
C GLU A 272 -22.67 15.09 -13.14
N VAL A 273 -21.62 14.64 -12.44
CA VAL A 273 -20.59 15.55 -11.90
C VAL A 273 -19.83 16.22 -13.05
N ALA A 274 -19.44 15.47 -14.09
CA ALA A 274 -18.78 16.02 -15.27
C ALA A 274 -19.60 17.12 -15.94
N GLN A 275 -20.90 16.87 -16.21
CA GLN A 275 -21.78 17.87 -16.82
C GLN A 275 -21.90 19.17 -16.02
N LYS A 276 -21.77 19.11 -14.70
CA LYS A 276 -21.76 20.31 -13.85
C LYS A 276 -20.42 21.04 -13.94
N LEU A 277 -19.32 20.30 -13.89
CA LEU A 277 -17.97 20.89 -13.85
C LEU A 277 -17.52 21.45 -15.19
N GLU A 278 -17.90 20.85 -16.32
CA GLU A 278 -17.65 21.35 -17.68
C GLU A 278 -18.22 22.75 -17.95
N LYS A 279 -19.30 23.11 -17.23
CA LYS A 279 -19.87 24.46 -17.28
C LYS A 279 -19.02 25.52 -16.57
N ILE A 280 -18.08 25.06 -15.73
CA ILE A 280 -17.27 25.95 -14.89
C ILE A 280 -15.86 26.12 -15.46
N ASP A 281 -15.23 25.01 -15.90
CA ASP A 281 -13.87 25.03 -16.44
C ASP A 281 -13.57 23.73 -17.22
N LYS A 282 -12.37 23.69 -17.84
CA LYS A 282 -11.88 22.52 -18.56
C LYS A 282 -11.82 21.28 -17.64
N LEU A 283 -12.35 20.18 -18.12
CA LEU A 283 -12.39 18.88 -17.45
C LEU A 283 -11.70 17.83 -18.32
N THR A 284 -10.94 16.95 -17.69
CA THR A 284 -10.49 15.69 -18.30
C THR A 284 -11.20 14.53 -17.60
N ALA A 285 -11.85 13.67 -18.38
CA ALA A 285 -12.61 12.55 -17.86
C ALA A 285 -12.15 11.23 -18.49
N ASN A 286 -12.12 10.17 -17.70
CA ASN A 286 -12.05 8.80 -18.17
C ASN A 286 -13.06 7.93 -17.40
N ASP A 287 -13.05 6.61 -17.64
CA ASP A 287 -13.98 5.68 -16.99
C ASP A 287 -13.80 5.57 -15.46
N TYR A 288 -12.72 6.08 -14.90
CA TYR A 288 -12.31 5.88 -13.52
C TYR A 288 -12.35 7.14 -12.67
N CYS A 289 -12.03 8.29 -13.25
CA CYS A 289 -11.95 9.55 -12.51
C CYS A 289 -12.21 10.78 -13.40
N LEU A 290 -12.48 11.90 -12.73
CA LEU A 290 -12.52 13.22 -13.33
C LEU A 290 -11.35 14.05 -12.80
N LEU A 291 -10.60 14.67 -13.69
CA LEU A 291 -9.53 15.62 -13.36
C LEU A 291 -10.05 17.02 -13.60
N PHE A 292 -10.22 17.79 -12.52
CA PHE A 292 -10.78 19.14 -12.57
C PHE A 292 -9.98 20.07 -11.67
N ARG A 293 -9.22 20.97 -12.25
CA ARG A 293 -8.32 21.88 -11.51
C ARG A 293 -7.41 21.10 -10.56
N GLU A 294 -7.51 21.41 -9.25
CA GLU A 294 -6.78 20.74 -8.17
C GLU A 294 -7.44 19.44 -7.63
N LEU A 295 -8.51 18.96 -8.28
CA LEU A 295 -9.28 17.81 -7.84
C LEU A 295 -9.13 16.62 -8.76
N THR A 296 -8.90 15.44 -8.20
CA THR A 296 -9.14 14.14 -8.85
C THR A 296 -10.31 13.49 -8.16
N ILE A 297 -11.42 13.29 -8.86
CA ILE A 297 -12.72 12.86 -8.31
C ILE A 297 -13.01 11.43 -8.78
N PHE A 298 -13.37 10.55 -7.85
CA PHE A 298 -13.64 9.13 -8.12
C PHE A 298 -15.12 8.79 -7.95
N ASN A 299 -15.56 7.72 -8.62
CA ASN A 299 -16.95 7.25 -8.57
C ASN A 299 -17.40 6.76 -7.19
N ASP A 300 -16.47 6.35 -6.33
CA ASP A 300 -16.75 5.92 -4.96
C ASP A 300 -16.99 7.08 -3.98
N GLY A 301 -16.93 8.32 -4.46
CA GLY A 301 -17.17 9.54 -3.69
C GLY A 301 -15.92 10.14 -3.08
N ARG A 302 -14.76 9.52 -3.28
CA ARG A 302 -13.48 10.12 -2.88
C ARG A 302 -13.09 11.23 -3.83
N ALA A 303 -12.39 12.23 -3.30
CA ALA A 303 -11.62 13.16 -4.10
C ALA A 303 -10.24 13.40 -3.48
N LEU A 304 -9.20 13.41 -4.32
CA LEU A 304 -7.88 13.91 -3.97
C LEU A 304 -7.86 15.39 -4.31
N ILE A 305 -7.53 16.23 -3.34
CA ILE A 305 -7.64 17.68 -3.47
C ILE A 305 -6.32 18.33 -3.04
N ARG A 306 -5.66 18.98 -3.96
CA ARG A 306 -4.48 19.80 -3.62
C ARG A 306 -4.93 21.05 -2.88
N ALA A 307 -4.53 21.19 -1.62
CA ALA A 307 -4.95 22.28 -0.76
C ALA A 307 -3.96 22.51 0.40
N SER A 308 -3.90 23.73 0.88
CA SER A 308 -3.02 24.13 2.00
C SER A 308 -3.49 23.63 3.38
N SER A 309 -4.70 23.09 3.49
CA SER A 309 -5.25 22.55 4.74
C SER A 309 -6.45 21.65 4.51
N ALA A 310 -6.73 20.76 5.47
CA ALA A 310 -7.91 19.89 5.45
C ALA A 310 -9.23 20.70 5.38
N LYS A 311 -9.30 21.86 6.05
CA LYS A 311 -10.45 22.77 5.97
C LYS A 311 -10.67 23.29 4.57
N LYS A 312 -9.59 23.70 3.88
CA LYS A 312 -9.66 24.18 2.50
C LYS A 312 -10.05 23.05 1.55
N ALA A 313 -9.50 21.85 1.72
CA ALA A 313 -9.87 20.66 0.94
C ALA A 313 -11.37 20.32 1.09
N LYS A 314 -11.89 20.27 2.32
CA LYS A 314 -13.33 20.08 2.57
C LYS A 314 -14.18 21.16 1.89
N SER A 315 -13.77 22.41 1.97
CA SER A 315 -14.47 23.54 1.31
C SER A 315 -14.52 23.37 -0.22
N LEU A 316 -13.41 22.95 -0.84
CA LEU A 316 -13.36 22.69 -2.28
C LEU A 316 -14.23 21.50 -2.67
N TYR A 317 -14.21 20.42 -1.87
CA TYR A 317 -15.09 19.26 -2.06
C TYR A 317 -16.56 19.68 -2.06
N THR A 318 -17.01 20.38 -1.04
CA THR A 318 -18.40 20.87 -0.92
C THR A 318 -18.77 21.79 -2.08
N LYS A 319 -17.86 22.69 -2.47
CA LYS A 319 -18.11 23.66 -3.57
C LYS A 319 -18.35 22.99 -4.91
N TYR A 320 -17.56 21.97 -5.28
CA TYR A 320 -17.58 21.42 -6.63
C TYR A 320 -18.34 20.11 -6.75
N ILE A 321 -18.37 19.30 -5.68
CA ILE A 321 -19.00 17.98 -5.68
C ILE A 321 -20.34 18.03 -4.94
N GLY A 322 -20.38 18.79 -3.85
CA GLY A 322 -21.57 18.91 -2.98
C GLY A 322 -21.55 17.87 -1.86
N TYR A 323 -22.27 18.20 -0.82
CA TYR A 323 -22.71 17.31 0.23
C TYR A 323 -24.19 17.46 0.37
#